data_5b8010eae92e571499c52615b9967ee9
#
_entry.id   5b8010eae92e571499c52615b9967ee9
#
_cell.length_a   1.000
_cell.length_b   1.000
_cell.length_c   1.000
_cell.angle_alpha   90.00
_cell.angle_beta   90.00
_cell.angle_gamma   90.00
#
_symmetry.space_group_name_H-M   'P 1'
#
loop_
_entity.id
_entity.type
_entity.pdbx_description
1 polymer ?
#
loop_
_entity_poly.entity_id
_entity_poly.type
_entity_poly.pdbx_seq_one_letter_code
_entity_poly.pdbx_strand_id
1 'polypeptide(L)'
;MAEKAFLGSLIKAEYLLSDTVIRPEQLESTRHKEVMRRMVELNRAGKNVDLITFTTIPDLESLGGMSYLSELLAHADVEKFDEIEKLILDQWKEREKRNILTVAAMNDWEIARVIAELDRINQIKMDDHTSLQNALAAIFEAPWEDQVTLKNATTGIKELDEVTGGFQGGEVTILAARPSMGKTDVLLHFAKMSGWAGFLPIVFSLEMPEKLITSRLIASTGGFNRAKMRDPKRMLNENQKNKWSDVIGDLAETHLQIFDGAGQTIAEMRAKTRKLISQFPHKKPILFIDYLTLIRSGQFYGGNSHLQVTEISKSLKTM
;
A
#
# COMPACT_ATOMS: atom_id res chain seq x y z
N MET A 1 15.48 16.39 -17.00
CA MET A 1 14.07 16.81 -16.80
C MET A 1 13.30 15.81 -15.94
N ALA A 2 13.20 14.54 -16.33
CA ALA A 2 12.45 13.52 -15.60
C ALA A 2 12.84 13.40 -14.10
N GLU A 3 14.14 13.35 -13.78
CA GLU A 3 14.59 13.27 -12.38
C GLU A 3 14.21 14.51 -11.54
N LYS A 4 14.17 15.72 -12.15
CA LYS A 4 13.71 16.92 -11.44
C LYS A 4 12.21 16.82 -11.13
N ALA A 5 11.41 16.38 -12.09
CA ALA A 5 9.99 16.18 -11.91
C ALA A 5 9.71 15.08 -10.85
N PHE A 6 10.46 13.99 -10.88
CA PHE A 6 10.40 12.92 -9.89
C PHE A 6 10.67 13.42 -8.46
N LEU A 7 11.84 14.05 -8.25
CA LEU A 7 12.22 14.55 -6.93
C LEU A 7 11.29 15.66 -6.44
N GLY A 8 10.86 16.55 -7.35
CA GLY A 8 9.88 17.59 -7.03
C GLY A 8 8.54 16.99 -6.58
N SER A 9 8.09 15.91 -7.23
CA SER A 9 6.87 15.20 -6.85
C SER A 9 6.98 14.53 -5.48
N LEU A 10 8.15 13.97 -5.13
CA LEU A 10 8.43 13.43 -3.81
C LEU A 10 8.38 14.49 -2.70
N ILE A 11 8.89 15.71 -2.96
CA ILE A 11 8.79 16.84 -2.01
C ILE A 11 7.35 17.32 -1.87
N LYS A 12 6.61 17.39 -2.98
CA LYS A 12 5.23 17.86 -3.02
C LYS A 12 4.24 16.89 -2.38
N ALA A 13 4.51 15.59 -2.51
CA ALA A 13 3.64 14.51 -2.07
C ALA A 13 4.49 13.43 -1.39
N GLU A 14 4.79 13.63 -0.11
CA GLU A 14 5.69 12.79 0.70
C GLU A 14 5.32 11.30 0.67
N TYR A 15 4.04 10.97 0.59
CA TYR A 15 3.58 9.58 0.54
C TYR A 15 4.18 8.80 -0.65
N LEU A 16 4.52 9.49 -1.75
CA LEU A 16 5.17 8.87 -2.91
C LEU A 16 6.54 8.31 -2.59
N LEU A 17 7.25 8.86 -1.60
CA LEU A 17 8.55 8.34 -1.19
C LEU A 17 8.47 6.94 -0.60
N SER A 18 7.34 6.60 0.04
CA SER A 18 7.08 5.25 0.56
C SER A 18 6.57 4.29 -0.53
N ASP A 19 6.11 4.83 -1.65
CA ASP A 19 5.53 4.05 -2.76
C ASP A 19 6.54 3.80 -3.90
N THR A 20 7.53 4.70 -4.08
CA THR A 20 8.50 4.60 -5.17
C THR A 20 9.38 3.36 -5.09
N VAL A 21 9.60 2.73 -6.25
CA VAL A 21 10.56 1.62 -6.41
C VAL A 21 11.96 2.11 -6.79
N ILE A 22 12.11 3.40 -7.12
CA ILE A 22 13.40 4.00 -7.47
C ILE A 22 14.28 4.12 -6.23
N ARG A 23 15.54 3.74 -6.38
CA ARG A 23 16.60 3.92 -5.37
C ARG A 23 17.50 5.08 -5.76
N PRO A 24 18.15 5.76 -4.80
CA PRO A 24 19.05 6.86 -5.09
C PRO A 24 20.10 6.54 -6.16
N GLU A 25 20.63 5.31 -6.16
CA GLU A 25 21.68 4.85 -7.08
C GLU A 25 21.20 4.79 -8.53
N GLN A 26 19.91 4.68 -8.76
CA GLN A 26 19.30 4.57 -10.09
C GLN A 26 19.18 5.92 -10.81
N LEU A 27 19.25 7.03 -10.08
CA LEU A 27 19.31 8.36 -10.67
C LEU A 27 20.66 8.59 -11.38
N GLU A 28 20.70 9.50 -12.32
CA GLU A 28 21.90 9.82 -13.09
C GLU A 28 22.76 10.86 -12.38
N SER A 29 22.15 11.98 -12.00
CA SER A 29 22.83 13.10 -11.36
C SER A 29 23.28 12.77 -9.93
N THR A 30 24.55 12.99 -9.63
CA THR A 30 25.10 12.82 -8.27
C THR A 30 24.33 13.67 -7.25
N ARG A 31 23.96 14.90 -7.63
CA ARG A 31 23.15 15.77 -6.80
C ARG A 31 21.77 15.19 -6.53
N HIS A 32 21.11 14.64 -7.54
CA HIS A 32 19.79 14.00 -7.37
C HIS A 32 19.87 12.76 -6.47
N LYS A 33 20.92 11.96 -6.61
CA LYS A 33 21.20 10.82 -5.69
C LYS A 33 21.27 11.29 -4.25
N GLU A 34 21.99 12.37 -4.00
CA GLU A 34 22.17 12.88 -2.64
C GLU A 34 20.86 13.48 -2.11
N VAL A 35 20.14 14.28 -2.89
CA VAL A 35 18.82 14.80 -2.50
C VAL A 35 17.89 13.66 -2.11
N MET A 36 17.81 12.60 -2.93
CA MET A 36 16.96 11.45 -2.64
C MET A 36 17.42 10.67 -1.40
N ARG A 37 18.73 10.51 -1.16
CA ARG A 37 19.25 9.90 0.07
C ARG A 37 18.78 10.66 1.31
N ARG A 38 18.86 12.00 1.28
CA ARG A 38 18.37 12.84 2.39
C ARG A 38 16.87 12.70 2.61
N MET A 39 16.07 12.62 1.53
CA MET A 39 14.63 12.33 1.64
C MET A 39 14.38 10.99 2.35
N VAL A 40 15.09 9.94 1.95
CA VAL A 40 14.98 8.61 2.56
C VAL A 40 15.42 8.62 4.04
N GLU A 41 16.49 9.35 4.37
CA GLU A 41 16.96 9.50 5.76
C GLU A 41 15.94 10.23 6.63
N LEU A 42 15.36 11.35 6.13
CA LEU A 42 14.32 12.09 6.83
C LEU A 42 13.09 11.21 7.09
N ASN A 43 12.62 10.51 6.07
CA ASN A 43 11.47 9.62 6.17
C ASN A 43 11.73 8.47 7.18
N ARG A 44 12.92 7.87 7.18
CA ARG A 44 13.31 6.85 8.17
C ARG A 44 13.37 7.40 9.59
N ALA A 45 13.73 8.67 9.74
CA ALA A 45 13.74 9.36 11.03
C ALA A 45 12.34 9.82 11.48
N GLY A 46 11.29 9.50 10.71
CA GLY A 46 9.91 9.91 11.00
C GLY A 46 9.64 11.40 10.82
N LYS A 47 10.53 12.11 10.12
CA LYS A 47 10.39 13.53 9.79
C LYS A 47 9.70 13.68 8.43
N ASN A 48 8.93 14.76 8.27
CA ASN A 48 8.31 15.08 6.99
C ASN A 48 9.37 15.44 5.93
N VAL A 49 9.10 15.08 4.67
CA VAL A 49 9.95 15.40 3.53
C VAL A 49 9.36 16.63 2.82
N ASP A 50 9.57 17.80 3.40
CA ASP A 50 9.12 19.09 2.89
C ASP A 50 10.24 20.14 2.88
N LEU A 51 10.01 21.27 2.22
CA LEU A 51 11.01 22.35 2.15
C LEU A 51 11.45 22.86 3.52
N ILE A 52 10.55 22.88 4.50
CA ILE A 52 10.85 23.41 5.84
C ILE A 52 11.83 22.46 6.53
N THR A 53 11.57 21.17 6.46
CA THR A 53 12.46 20.15 7.05
C THR A 53 13.83 20.14 6.38
N PHE A 54 13.90 20.38 5.06
CA PHE A 54 15.17 20.50 4.35
C PHE A 54 16.02 21.68 4.87
N THR A 55 15.44 22.78 5.38
CA THR A 55 16.22 23.89 5.96
C THR A 55 16.97 23.48 7.23
N THR A 56 16.59 22.39 7.86
CA THR A 56 17.24 21.88 9.09
C THR A 56 18.43 20.99 8.80
N ILE A 57 18.73 20.67 7.53
CA ILE A 57 19.84 19.80 7.13
C ILE A 57 21.11 20.62 7.09
N PRO A 58 22.20 20.20 7.77
CA PRO A 58 23.47 20.96 7.84
C PRO A 58 24.10 21.24 6.46
N ASP A 59 23.94 20.28 5.51
CA ASP A 59 24.63 20.31 4.20
C ASP A 59 23.71 20.78 3.07
N LEU A 60 22.71 21.61 3.35
CA LEU A 60 21.74 22.09 2.37
C LEU A 60 22.39 22.76 1.14
N GLU A 61 23.46 23.50 1.32
CA GLU A 61 24.21 24.15 0.24
C GLU A 61 24.82 23.14 -0.75
N SER A 62 25.26 21.99 -0.26
CA SER A 62 25.81 20.91 -1.12
C SER A 62 24.74 20.30 -2.03
N LEU A 63 23.49 20.35 -1.61
CA LEU A 63 22.32 19.89 -2.37
C LEU A 63 21.86 20.93 -3.41
N GLY A 64 22.42 22.14 -3.41
CA GLY A 64 22.09 23.26 -4.28
C GLY A 64 21.23 24.33 -3.61
N GLY A 65 21.06 24.26 -2.29
CA GLY A 65 20.33 25.24 -1.50
C GLY A 65 18.81 25.25 -1.74
N MET A 66 18.14 26.15 -1.08
CA MET A 66 16.67 26.30 -1.19
C MET A 66 16.19 26.67 -2.60
N SER A 67 17.01 27.41 -3.35
CA SER A 67 16.69 27.79 -4.74
C SER A 67 16.52 26.55 -5.62
N TYR A 68 17.43 25.58 -5.48
CA TYR A 68 17.37 24.33 -6.24
C TYR A 68 16.20 23.43 -5.85
N LEU A 69 15.91 23.34 -4.56
CA LEU A 69 14.74 22.58 -4.09
C LEU A 69 13.42 23.22 -4.57
N SER A 70 13.36 24.55 -4.61
CA SER A 70 12.21 25.26 -5.18
C SER A 70 12.09 25.03 -6.70
N GLU A 71 13.21 24.92 -7.40
CA GLU A 71 13.23 24.56 -8.82
C GLU A 71 12.70 23.12 -9.03
N LEU A 72 13.09 22.17 -8.18
CA LEU A 72 12.56 20.81 -8.24
C LEU A 72 11.04 20.80 -8.08
N LEU A 73 10.52 21.55 -7.09
CA LEU A 73 9.07 21.68 -6.86
C LEU A 73 8.34 22.28 -8.05
N ALA A 74 8.94 23.24 -8.75
CA ALA A 74 8.33 23.86 -9.93
C ALA A 74 8.16 22.84 -11.09
N HIS A 75 8.93 21.74 -11.10
CA HIS A 75 8.83 20.67 -12.08
C HIS A 75 7.95 19.49 -11.59
N ALA A 76 7.39 19.56 -10.38
CA ALA A 76 6.63 18.47 -9.80
C ALA A 76 5.36 18.16 -10.58
N ASP A 77 5.20 16.91 -11.00
CA ASP A 77 4.01 16.39 -11.66
C ASP A 77 3.60 15.07 -10.96
N VAL A 78 2.73 15.22 -9.97
CA VAL A 78 2.25 14.08 -9.16
C VAL A 78 1.32 13.18 -9.96
N GLU A 79 0.59 13.72 -10.93
CA GLU A 79 -0.35 12.96 -11.75
C GLU A 79 0.36 11.98 -12.70
N LYS A 80 1.55 12.36 -13.17
CA LYS A 80 2.38 11.53 -14.06
C LYS A 80 3.51 10.81 -13.33
N PHE A 81 3.43 10.67 -12.01
CA PHE A 81 4.52 10.10 -11.22
C PHE A 81 4.94 8.72 -11.69
N ASP A 82 3.99 7.81 -11.94
CA ASP A 82 4.26 6.44 -12.39
C ASP A 82 4.94 6.41 -13.77
N GLU A 83 4.55 7.32 -14.69
CA GLU A 83 5.18 7.44 -16.01
C GLU A 83 6.61 7.95 -15.89
N ILE A 84 6.84 8.93 -15.02
CA ILE A 84 8.17 9.49 -14.74
C ILE A 84 9.07 8.43 -14.11
N GLU A 85 8.57 7.70 -13.15
CA GLU A 85 9.28 6.59 -12.48
C GLU A 85 9.70 5.53 -13.47
N LYS A 86 8.79 5.09 -14.34
CA LYS A 86 9.08 4.13 -15.41
C LYS A 86 10.16 4.66 -16.35
N LEU A 87 10.08 5.92 -16.76
CA LEU A 87 11.07 6.54 -17.64
C LEU A 87 12.48 6.54 -17.01
N ILE A 88 12.58 6.90 -15.72
CA ILE A 88 13.85 6.89 -14.97
C ILE A 88 14.41 5.47 -14.90
N LEU A 89 13.57 4.48 -14.61
CA LEU A 89 13.98 3.08 -14.51
C LEU A 89 14.47 2.55 -15.87
N ASP A 90 13.78 2.86 -16.95
CA ASP A 90 14.18 2.46 -18.31
C ASP A 90 15.50 3.11 -18.69
N GLN A 91 15.71 4.41 -18.41
CA GLN A 91 16.97 5.10 -18.65
C GLN A 91 18.12 4.53 -17.82
N TRP A 92 17.86 4.20 -16.54
CA TRP A 92 18.85 3.55 -15.68
C TRP A 92 19.26 2.18 -16.23
N LYS A 93 18.30 1.34 -16.66
CA LYS A 93 18.58 0.03 -17.27
C LYS A 93 19.46 0.15 -18.50
N GLU A 94 19.18 1.10 -19.37
CA GLU A 94 19.98 1.33 -20.56
C GLU A 94 21.41 1.80 -20.23
N ARG A 95 21.57 2.66 -19.20
CA ARG A 95 22.91 3.06 -18.73
C ARG A 95 23.66 1.87 -18.14
N GLU A 96 23.00 1.06 -17.32
CA GLU A 96 23.64 -0.08 -16.64
C GLU A 96 24.03 -1.17 -17.63
N LYS A 97 23.18 -1.46 -18.64
CA LYS A 97 23.55 -2.37 -19.75
C LYS A 97 24.82 -1.91 -20.46
N ARG A 98 24.90 -0.62 -20.80
CA ARG A 98 26.11 -0.07 -21.47
C ARG A 98 27.33 -0.18 -20.56
N ASN A 99 27.18 0.11 -19.29
CA ASN A 99 28.24 0.00 -18.30
C ASN A 99 28.76 -1.45 -18.20
N ILE A 100 27.87 -2.43 -18.06
CA ILE A 100 28.24 -3.86 -18.02
C ILE A 100 29.00 -4.27 -19.28
N LEU A 101 28.49 -3.92 -20.45
CA LEU A 101 29.15 -4.26 -21.71
C LEU A 101 30.55 -3.62 -21.83
N THR A 102 30.68 -2.37 -21.39
CA THR A 102 31.97 -1.67 -21.38
C THR A 102 32.97 -2.31 -20.41
N VAL A 103 32.52 -2.60 -19.17
CA VAL A 103 33.35 -3.24 -18.15
C VAL A 103 33.73 -4.67 -18.55
N ALA A 104 32.79 -5.40 -19.16
CA ALA A 104 33.02 -6.75 -19.65
C ALA A 104 34.08 -6.78 -20.77
N ALA A 105 34.02 -5.82 -21.68
CA ALA A 105 35.00 -5.69 -22.77
C ALA A 105 36.38 -5.30 -22.24
N MET A 106 36.45 -4.45 -21.20
CA MET A 106 37.73 -4.03 -20.60
C MET A 106 38.41 -5.13 -19.78
N ASN A 107 37.64 -6.04 -19.22
CA ASN A 107 38.12 -7.07 -18.27
C ASN A 107 38.02 -8.49 -18.81
N ASP A 108 37.78 -8.66 -20.10
CA ASP A 108 37.66 -9.97 -20.78
C ASP A 108 36.72 -10.94 -20.05
N TRP A 109 35.52 -10.47 -19.67
CA TRP A 109 34.56 -11.32 -18.97
C TRP A 109 34.06 -12.46 -19.85
N GLU A 110 33.92 -13.62 -19.27
CA GLU A 110 33.25 -14.74 -19.93
C GLU A 110 31.81 -14.41 -20.31
N ILE A 111 31.37 -14.86 -21.49
CA ILE A 111 30.05 -14.59 -22.04
C ILE A 111 28.94 -15.00 -21.06
N ALA A 112 29.11 -16.13 -20.36
CA ALA A 112 28.14 -16.59 -19.37
C ALA A 112 27.93 -15.58 -18.22
N ARG A 113 29.01 -14.93 -17.77
CA ARG A 113 28.95 -13.88 -16.75
C ARG A 113 28.24 -12.63 -17.27
N VAL A 114 28.51 -12.22 -18.50
CA VAL A 114 27.86 -11.05 -19.13
C VAL A 114 26.36 -11.28 -19.23
N ILE A 115 25.94 -12.48 -19.69
CA ILE A 115 24.52 -12.85 -19.77
C ILE A 115 23.88 -12.81 -18.37
N ALA A 116 24.50 -13.39 -17.35
CA ALA A 116 23.96 -13.39 -16.00
C ALA A 116 23.77 -11.96 -15.41
N GLU A 117 24.72 -11.05 -15.65
CA GLU A 117 24.58 -9.65 -15.19
C GLU A 117 23.52 -8.87 -15.97
N LEU A 118 23.38 -9.10 -17.29
CA LEU A 118 22.33 -8.49 -18.09
C LEU A 118 20.94 -9.04 -17.69
N ASP A 119 20.82 -10.30 -17.39
CA ASP A 119 19.59 -10.93 -16.91
C ASP A 119 19.20 -10.36 -15.54
N ARG A 120 20.15 -10.13 -14.65
CA ARG A 120 19.92 -9.48 -13.37
C ARG A 120 19.28 -8.10 -13.50
N ILE A 121 19.73 -7.29 -14.50
CA ILE A 121 19.12 -5.99 -14.76
C ILE A 121 17.71 -6.14 -15.33
N ASN A 122 17.49 -7.13 -16.20
CA ASN A 122 16.19 -7.38 -16.79
C ASN A 122 15.17 -7.92 -15.77
N GLN A 123 15.61 -8.72 -14.79
CA GLN A 123 14.78 -9.26 -13.69
C GLN A 123 14.31 -8.18 -12.70
N ILE A 124 14.86 -6.95 -12.77
CA ILE A 124 14.29 -5.79 -12.06
C ILE A 124 12.98 -5.33 -12.74
N LYS A 125 12.53 -5.92 -13.81
CA LYS A 125 11.11 -5.98 -14.17
C LYS A 125 10.46 -7.06 -13.31
N MET A 126 9.32 -6.73 -12.72
CA MET A 126 8.34 -7.72 -12.29
C MET A 126 7.89 -8.48 -13.55
N ASP A 127 8.73 -9.40 -14.02
CA ASP A 127 8.34 -10.37 -15.03
C ASP A 127 7.69 -11.51 -14.25
N ASP A 128 6.38 -11.44 -14.10
CA ASP A 128 5.51 -12.47 -13.54
C ASP A 128 5.46 -13.73 -14.47
N HIS A 129 6.45 -13.88 -15.37
CA HIS A 129 6.49 -15.05 -16.24
C HIS A 129 7.19 -16.21 -15.54
N THR A 130 6.38 -17.10 -15.00
CA THR A 130 6.83 -18.43 -14.57
C THR A 130 6.44 -19.44 -15.64
N SER A 131 7.39 -20.20 -16.16
CA SER A 131 7.04 -21.31 -17.08
C SER A 131 6.17 -22.32 -16.35
N LEU A 132 5.20 -22.92 -17.05
CA LEU A 132 4.35 -23.95 -16.46
C LEU A 132 5.18 -25.07 -15.83
N GLN A 133 6.31 -25.44 -16.46
CA GLN A 133 7.24 -26.44 -15.94
C GLN A 133 7.79 -26.05 -14.56
N ASN A 134 8.22 -24.81 -14.37
CA ASN A 134 8.71 -24.30 -13.08
C ASN A 134 7.58 -24.23 -12.03
N ALA A 135 6.39 -23.82 -12.45
CA ALA A 135 5.23 -23.80 -11.56
C ALA A 135 4.84 -25.22 -11.12
N LEU A 136 4.84 -26.20 -12.03
CA LEU A 136 4.57 -27.60 -11.71
C LEU A 136 5.65 -28.21 -10.81
N ALA A 137 6.92 -27.91 -11.06
CA ALA A 137 8.02 -28.36 -10.20
C ALA A 137 7.87 -27.85 -8.76
N ALA A 138 7.43 -26.60 -8.59
CA ALA A 138 7.23 -25.98 -7.27
C ALA A 138 6.09 -26.62 -6.45
N ILE A 139 5.11 -27.25 -7.08
CA ILE A 139 3.97 -27.90 -6.41
C ILE A 139 4.03 -29.43 -6.49
N PHE A 140 5.07 -30.01 -7.09
CA PHE A 140 5.17 -31.46 -7.36
C PHE A 140 5.07 -32.26 -6.07
N GLU A 141 5.71 -31.83 -4.99
CA GLU A 141 5.76 -32.54 -3.71
C GLU A 141 4.59 -32.21 -2.78
N ALA A 142 3.75 -31.21 -3.16
CA ALA A 142 2.65 -30.73 -2.34
C ALA A 142 1.67 -31.81 -1.80
N PRO A 143 1.38 -32.92 -2.48
CA PRO A 143 0.53 -33.97 -1.92
C PRO A 143 1.19 -34.82 -0.81
N TRP A 144 2.51 -34.76 -0.67
CA TRP A 144 3.27 -35.56 0.30
C TRP A 144 3.93 -34.71 1.40
N GLU A 145 3.93 -33.39 1.25
CA GLU A 145 4.42 -32.48 2.26
C GLU A 145 3.26 -31.91 3.09
N ASP A 146 3.49 -31.78 4.40
CA ASP A 146 2.62 -30.95 5.23
C ASP A 146 2.65 -29.52 4.69
N GLN A 147 1.66 -29.19 3.89
CA GLN A 147 1.54 -27.82 3.40
C GLN A 147 1.46 -26.91 4.60
N VAL A 148 2.42 -26.04 4.76
CA VAL A 148 2.26 -24.80 5.53
C VAL A 148 1.19 -24.00 4.80
N THR A 149 -0.06 -24.40 5.03
CA THR A 149 -1.23 -23.71 4.47
C THR A 149 -1.10 -22.26 4.87
N LEU A 150 -0.78 -21.42 3.89
CA LEU A 150 -0.84 -19.97 4.05
C LEU A 150 -2.26 -19.69 4.57
N LYS A 151 -2.36 -19.44 5.87
CA LYS A 151 -3.65 -19.27 6.53
C LYS A 151 -4.38 -18.16 5.82
N ASN A 152 -5.49 -18.47 5.16
CA ASN A 152 -6.35 -17.46 4.56
C ASN A 152 -7.09 -16.70 5.64
N ALA A 153 -7.42 -15.43 5.40
CA ALA A 153 -8.18 -14.67 6.35
C ALA A 153 -9.64 -15.16 6.36
N THR A 154 -10.16 -15.48 7.53
CA THR A 154 -11.55 -15.92 7.69
C THR A 154 -12.53 -14.78 7.47
N THR A 155 -13.69 -15.08 6.89
CA THR A 155 -14.84 -14.18 6.86
C THR A 155 -15.58 -14.16 8.22
N GLY A 156 -15.36 -15.19 9.05
CA GLY A 156 -16.09 -15.43 10.29
C GLY A 156 -17.49 -16.00 10.10
N ILE A 157 -17.82 -16.39 8.87
CA ILE A 157 -19.06 -17.10 8.51
C ILE A 157 -18.64 -18.47 8.01
N LYS A 158 -18.88 -19.49 8.80
CA LYS A 158 -18.37 -20.85 8.56
C LYS A 158 -18.75 -21.38 7.20
N GLU A 159 -20.03 -21.28 6.83
CA GLU A 159 -20.55 -21.77 5.55
C GLU A 159 -19.93 -21.04 4.35
N LEU A 160 -19.63 -19.75 4.52
CA LEU A 160 -18.95 -18.97 3.49
C LEU A 160 -17.48 -19.40 3.35
N ASP A 161 -16.79 -19.56 4.47
CA ASP A 161 -15.39 -19.98 4.49
C ASP A 161 -15.23 -21.41 3.93
N GLU A 162 -16.18 -22.31 4.17
CA GLU A 162 -16.18 -23.67 3.60
C GLU A 162 -16.27 -23.66 2.06
N VAL A 163 -17.01 -22.72 1.49
CA VAL A 163 -17.20 -22.60 0.03
C VAL A 163 -16.06 -21.82 -0.63
N THR A 164 -15.59 -20.73 -0.01
CA THR A 164 -14.61 -19.81 -0.62
C THR A 164 -13.17 -20.09 -0.19
N GLY A 165 -12.96 -20.83 0.89
CA GLY A 165 -11.65 -20.98 1.53
C GLY A 165 -11.21 -19.72 2.29
N GLY A 166 -12.10 -18.78 2.57
CA GLY A 166 -11.82 -17.47 3.15
C GLY A 166 -11.25 -16.48 2.13
N PHE A 167 -10.64 -15.40 2.60
CA PHE A 167 -9.98 -14.39 1.75
C PHE A 167 -8.57 -14.83 1.39
N GLN A 168 -8.33 -15.02 0.09
CA GLN A 168 -7.03 -15.47 -0.40
C GLN A 168 -6.10 -14.30 -0.71
N GLY A 169 -4.81 -14.49 -0.46
CA GLY A 169 -3.80 -13.47 -0.76
C GLY A 169 -3.72 -13.18 -2.27
N GLY A 170 -3.62 -11.89 -2.63
CA GLY A 170 -3.57 -11.44 -4.02
C GLY A 170 -4.91 -11.44 -4.75
N GLU A 171 -6.03 -11.70 -4.06
CA GLU A 171 -7.37 -11.62 -4.65
C GLU A 171 -8.12 -10.36 -4.26
N VAL A 172 -9.04 -9.95 -5.13
CA VAL A 172 -9.97 -8.86 -4.89
C VAL A 172 -11.38 -9.44 -4.80
N THR A 173 -11.97 -9.37 -3.61
CA THR A 173 -13.36 -9.80 -3.36
C THR A 173 -14.28 -8.59 -3.38
N ILE A 174 -15.36 -8.63 -4.15
CA ILE A 174 -16.34 -7.56 -4.25
C ILE A 174 -17.61 -7.96 -3.50
N LEU A 175 -17.96 -7.20 -2.45
CA LEU A 175 -19.20 -7.30 -1.74
C LEU A 175 -20.21 -6.28 -2.29
N ALA A 176 -21.21 -6.75 -3.02
CA ALA A 176 -22.26 -5.91 -3.58
C ALA A 176 -23.58 -6.07 -2.80
N ALA A 177 -24.23 -4.94 -2.50
CA ALA A 177 -25.55 -4.92 -1.87
C ALA A 177 -26.31 -3.64 -2.25
N ARG A 178 -27.63 -3.70 -2.21
CA ARG A 178 -28.46 -2.50 -2.34
C ARG A 178 -28.23 -1.56 -1.15
N PRO A 179 -28.44 -0.25 -1.29
CA PRO A 179 -28.36 0.69 -0.18
C PRO A 179 -29.16 0.19 1.04
N SER A 180 -28.65 0.43 2.23
CA SER A 180 -29.26 0.07 3.52
C SER A 180 -29.40 -1.43 3.83
N MET A 181 -28.81 -2.33 3.02
CA MET A 181 -28.82 -3.78 3.28
C MET A 181 -27.70 -4.26 4.21
N GLY A 182 -26.93 -3.35 4.82
CA GLY A 182 -25.92 -3.71 5.82
C GLY A 182 -24.53 -4.01 5.24
N LYS A 183 -24.21 -3.60 3.99
CA LYS A 183 -22.89 -3.81 3.36
C LYS A 183 -21.74 -3.44 4.29
N THR A 184 -21.74 -2.23 4.87
CA THR A 184 -20.72 -1.75 5.80
C THR A 184 -20.62 -2.62 7.06
N ASP A 185 -21.75 -3.10 7.60
CA ASP A 185 -21.75 -3.93 8.80
C ASP A 185 -21.14 -5.31 8.55
N VAL A 186 -21.41 -5.90 7.38
CA VAL A 186 -20.76 -7.15 6.92
C VAL A 186 -19.27 -6.95 6.70
N LEU A 187 -18.86 -5.84 6.05
CA LEU A 187 -17.46 -5.50 5.84
C LEU A 187 -16.72 -5.36 7.19
N LEU A 188 -17.30 -4.67 8.16
CA LEU A 188 -16.73 -4.52 9.51
C LEU A 188 -16.71 -5.85 10.28
N HIS A 189 -17.68 -6.73 10.05
CA HIS A 189 -17.66 -8.08 10.59
C HIS A 189 -16.44 -8.85 10.04
N PHE A 190 -16.24 -8.86 8.74
CA PHE A 190 -15.09 -9.52 8.12
C PHE A 190 -13.76 -8.96 8.62
N ALA A 191 -13.67 -7.63 8.75
CA ALA A 191 -12.47 -6.96 9.25
C ALA A 191 -12.11 -7.41 10.67
N LYS A 192 -13.07 -7.41 11.63
CA LYS A 192 -12.79 -7.85 12.99
C LYS A 192 -12.46 -9.34 13.07
N MET A 193 -13.15 -10.20 12.30
CA MET A 193 -12.87 -11.63 12.28
C MET A 193 -11.49 -11.95 11.71
N SER A 194 -11.07 -11.25 10.65
CA SER A 194 -9.72 -11.34 10.12
C SER A 194 -8.67 -10.90 11.15
N GLY A 195 -8.95 -9.85 11.93
CA GLY A 195 -8.07 -9.37 12.99
C GLY A 195 -7.85 -10.40 14.09
N TRP A 196 -8.92 -11.02 14.58
CA TRP A 196 -8.84 -12.11 15.58
C TRP A 196 -8.16 -13.35 15.02
N ALA A 197 -8.20 -13.57 13.70
CA ALA A 197 -7.46 -14.64 13.04
C ALA A 197 -5.96 -14.35 12.88
N GLY A 198 -5.48 -13.16 13.32
CA GLY A 198 -4.06 -12.78 13.33
C GLY A 198 -3.61 -11.94 12.14
N PHE A 199 -4.51 -11.55 11.24
CA PHE A 199 -4.22 -10.62 10.16
C PHE A 199 -4.16 -9.16 10.64
N LEU A 200 -3.74 -8.25 9.77
CA LEU A 200 -3.80 -6.81 9.99
C LEU A 200 -4.94 -6.23 9.13
N PRO A 201 -6.16 -6.06 9.67
CA PRO A 201 -7.25 -5.47 8.91
C PRO A 201 -7.07 -3.96 8.82
N ILE A 202 -7.12 -3.45 7.59
CA ILE A 202 -7.00 -2.02 7.27
C ILE A 202 -8.29 -1.59 6.58
N VAL A 203 -9.07 -0.74 7.23
CA VAL A 203 -10.36 -0.25 6.75
C VAL A 203 -10.20 1.15 6.20
N PHE A 204 -10.40 1.32 4.91
CA PHE A 204 -10.55 2.62 4.25
C PHE A 204 -12.04 2.95 4.15
N SER A 205 -12.50 3.82 5.04
CA SER A 205 -13.88 4.31 5.04
C SER A 205 -13.94 5.66 4.36
N LEU A 206 -14.43 5.68 3.14
CA LEU A 206 -14.52 6.89 2.34
C LEU A 206 -15.86 7.63 2.52
N GLU A 207 -16.84 6.96 3.14
CA GLU A 207 -18.18 7.51 3.38
C GLU A 207 -18.40 7.89 4.84
N MET A 208 -17.85 7.11 5.79
CA MET A 208 -18.18 7.24 7.20
C MET A 208 -16.99 7.64 8.05
N PRO A 209 -17.17 8.57 9.01
CA PRO A 209 -16.11 8.94 9.93
C PRO A 209 -15.76 7.80 10.91
N GLU A 210 -14.49 7.76 11.33
CA GLU A 210 -13.93 6.77 12.27
C GLU A 210 -14.81 6.54 13.51
N LYS A 211 -15.28 7.63 14.12
CA LYS A 211 -16.13 7.56 15.33
C LYS A 211 -17.39 6.72 15.11
N LEU A 212 -17.99 6.79 13.93
CA LEU A 212 -19.21 6.05 13.63
C LEU A 212 -18.90 4.58 13.36
N ILE A 213 -17.77 4.28 12.70
CA ILE A 213 -17.28 2.92 12.50
C ILE A 213 -16.97 2.24 13.82
N THR A 214 -16.21 2.91 14.68
CA THR A 214 -15.87 2.43 16.02
C THR A 214 -17.12 2.14 16.86
N SER A 215 -18.11 3.03 16.81
CA SER A 215 -19.39 2.80 17.48
C SER A 215 -20.13 1.56 16.95
N ARG A 216 -20.06 1.28 15.64
CA ARG A 216 -20.64 0.09 15.03
C ARG A 216 -19.91 -1.19 15.45
N LEU A 217 -18.57 -1.15 15.46
CA LEU A 217 -17.75 -2.27 15.93
C LEU A 217 -18.06 -2.62 17.39
N ILE A 218 -18.11 -1.63 18.27
CA ILE A 218 -18.46 -1.83 19.68
C ILE A 218 -19.86 -2.41 19.82
N ALA A 219 -20.85 -1.83 19.14
CA ALA A 219 -22.24 -2.30 19.19
C ALA A 219 -22.36 -3.75 18.70
N SER A 220 -21.70 -4.09 17.58
CA SER A 220 -21.77 -5.44 17.02
C SER A 220 -21.03 -6.49 17.84
N THR A 221 -19.93 -6.12 18.51
CA THR A 221 -19.14 -7.04 19.33
C THR A 221 -19.79 -7.26 20.70
N GLY A 222 -20.29 -6.20 21.33
CA GLY A 222 -20.96 -6.29 22.63
C GLY A 222 -22.42 -6.74 22.56
N GLY A 223 -22.99 -6.92 21.37
CA GLY A 223 -24.42 -7.19 21.19
C GLY A 223 -25.31 -6.02 21.66
N PHE A 224 -24.80 -4.78 21.55
CA PHE A 224 -25.53 -3.59 21.97
C PHE A 224 -26.41 -3.06 20.84
N ASN A 225 -27.59 -2.53 21.23
CA ASN A 225 -28.37 -1.79 20.24
C ASN A 225 -27.61 -0.53 19.79
N ARG A 226 -27.45 -0.36 18.47
CA ARG A 226 -26.69 0.76 17.87
C ARG A 226 -27.19 2.14 18.34
N ALA A 227 -28.51 2.31 18.57
CA ALA A 227 -29.06 3.56 19.07
C ALA A 227 -28.47 3.97 20.42
N LYS A 228 -28.09 3.00 21.25
CA LYS A 228 -27.49 3.24 22.58
C LYS A 228 -26.08 3.84 22.47
N MET A 229 -25.40 3.68 21.34
CA MET A 229 -24.07 4.24 21.12
C MET A 229 -24.07 5.77 20.96
N ARG A 230 -25.26 6.41 20.88
CA ARG A 230 -25.37 7.88 20.86
C ARG A 230 -25.06 8.49 22.23
N ASP A 231 -25.48 7.84 23.32
CA ASP A 231 -25.17 8.22 24.70
C ASP A 231 -25.01 6.95 25.55
N PRO A 232 -23.86 6.27 25.50
CA PRO A 232 -23.61 5.03 26.22
C PRO A 232 -23.80 5.17 27.74
N LYS A 233 -23.44 6.34 28.30
CA LYS A 233 -23.57 6.60 29.73
C LYS A 233 -25.02 6.48 30.24
N ARG A 234 -25.96 7.03 29.46
CA ARG A 234 -27.39 7.06 29.85
C ARG A 234 -28.18 5.87 29.35
N MET A 235 -27.79 5.29 28.22
CA MET A 235 -28.60 4.30 27.51
C MET A 235 -28.19 2.86 27.75
N LEU A 236 -26.95 2.60 28.19
CA LEU A 236 -26.51 1.26 28.58
C LEU A 236 -26.97 0.96 30.00
N ASN A 237 -27.49 -0.26 30.21
CA ASN A 237 -27.76 -0.77 31.54
C ASN A 237 -26.47 -1.26 32.22
N GLU A 238 -26.51 -1.55 33.56
CA GLU A 238 -25.32 -1.93 34.29
C GLU A 238 -24.66 -3.21 33.76
N ASN A 239 -25.41 -4.22 33.34
CA ASN A 239 -24.85 -5.43 32.75
C ASN A 239 -24.11 -5.13 31.44
N GLN A 240 -24.57 -4.18 30.62
CA GLN A 240 -23.91 -3.75 29.38
C GLN A 240 -22.66 -2.92 29.68
N LYS A 241 -22.69 -2.07 30.71
CA LYS A 241 -21.53 -1.31 31.16
C LYS A 241 -20.44 -2.24 31.72
N ASN A 242 -20.81 -3.27 32.45
CA ASN A 242 -19.87 -4.25 32.98
C ASN A 242 -19.12 -5.01 31.87
N LYS A 243 -19.79 -5.26 30.74
CA LYS A 243 -19.16 -5.88 29.56
C LYS A 243 -18.34 -4.92 28.71
N TRP A 244 -18.39 -3.62 29.00
CA TRP A 244 -17.79 -2.60 28.12
C TRP A 244 -16.28 -2.76 27.99
N SER A 245 -15.58 -2.98 29.11
CA SER A 245 -14.12 -3.15 29.13
C SER A 245 -13.68 -4.38 28.34
N ASP A 246 -14.42 -5.49 28.47
CA ASP A 246 -14.09 -6.72 27.73
C ASP A 246 -14.26 -6.51 26.23
N VAL A 247 -15.37 -5.88 25.82
CA VAL A 247 -15.64 -5.56 24.40
C VAL A 247 -14.56 -4.66 23.80
N ILE A 248 -14.07 -3.68 24.56
CA ILE A 248 -12.98 -2.80 24.09
C ILE A 248 -11.66 -3.59 24.01
N GLY A 249 -11.37 -4.45 25.00
CA GLY A 249 -10.20 -5.33 25.00
C GLY A 249 -10.19 -6.26 23.78
N ASP A 250 -11.29 -6.98 23.56
CA ASP A 250 -11.46 -7.90 22.42
C ASP A 250 -11.24 -7.19 21.06
N LEU A 251 -11.79 -5.97 20.91
CA LEU A 251 -11.60 -5.18 19.72
C LEU A 251 -10.16 -4.69 19.56
N ALA A 252 -9.49 -4.31 20.65
CA ALA A 252 -8.10 -3.87 20.59
C ALA A 252 -7.16 -4.99 20.10
N GLU A 253 -7.44 -6.25 20.46
CA GLU A 253 -6.67 -7.42 20.00
C GLU A 253 -6.73 -7.64 18.49
N THR A 254 -7.74 -7.11 17.80
CA THR A 254 -7.83 -7.21 16.34
C THR A 254 -6.73 -6.42 15.62
N HIS A 255 -6.12 -5.43 16.27
CA HIS A 255 -5.21 -4.45 15.65
C HIS A 255 -5.79 -3.75 14.41
N LEU A 256 -7.11 -3.64 14.29
CA LEU A 256 -7.81 -3.04 13.17
C LEU A 256 -7.43 -1.55 13.03
N GLN A 257 -7.05 -1.16 11.83
CA GLN A 257 -6.67 0.21 11.48
C GLN A 257 -7.77 0.86 10.64
N ILE A 258 -8.13 2.10 10.95
CA ILE A 258 -9.18 2.84 10.24
C ILE A 258 -8.61 4.11 9.64
N PHE A 259 -8.88 4.33 8.36
CA PHE A 259 -8.66 5.59 7.65
C PHE A 259 -10.01 6.11 7.13
N ASP A 260 -10.43 7.28 7.60
CA ASP A 260 -11.74 7.87 7.31
C ASP A 260 -11.70 9.09 6.39
N GLY A 261 -10.64 9.23 5.59
CA GLY A 261 -10.48 10.34 4.66
C GLY A 261 -11.29 10.16 3.36
N ALA A 262 -12.16 11.11 3.04
CA ALA A 262 -12.86 11.13 1.74
C ALA A 262 -11.90 11.45 0.58
N GLY A 263 -12.14 10.85 -0.59
CA GLY A 263 -11.44 11.16 -1.83
C GLY A 263 -9.97 10.78 -1.85
N GLN A 264 -9.58 9.71 -1.18
CA GLN A 264 -8.24 9.14 -1.25
C GLN A 264 -7.98 8.49 -2.61
N THR A 265 -6.74 8.60 -3.08
CA THR A 265 -6.24 7.88 -4.26
C THR A 265 -5.72 6.49 -3.89
N ILE A 266 -5.59 5.61 -4.87
CA ILE A 266 -4.97 4.28 -4.67
C ILE A 266 -3.50 4.42 -4.20
N ALA A 267 -2.76 5.39 -4.73
CA ALA A 267 -1.38 5.65 -4.33
C ALA A 267 -1.28 6.02 -2.83
N GLU A 268 -2.17 6.89 -2.33
CA GLU A 268 -2.23 7.24 -0.90
C GLU A 268 -2.59 6.01 -0.04
N MET A 269 -3.56 5.20 -0.47
CA MET A 269 -3.94 3.97 0.24
C MET A 269 -2.76 3.00 0.31
N ARG A 270 -2.04 2.81 -0.83
CA ARG A 270 -0.84 1.98 -0.91
C ARG A 270 0.26 2.45 0.05
N ALA A 271 0.56 3.75 0.06
CA ALA A 271 1.56 4.33 0.95
C ALA A 271 1.20 4.13 2.44
N LYS A 272 -0.05 4.40 2.83
CA LYS A 272 -0.55 4.16 4.18
C LYS A 272 -0.46 2.68 4.57
N THR A 273 -0.83 1.78 3.67
CA THR A 273 -0.72 0.33 3.88
C THR A 273 0.72 -0.10 4.10
N ARG A 274 1.66 0.35 3.26
CA ARG A 274 3.10 0.05 3.42
C ARG A 274 3.66 0.55 4.74
N LYS A 275 3.27 1.75 5.18
CA LYS A 275 3.65 2.29 6.50
C LYS A 275 3.17 1.38 7.64
N LEU A 276 1.94 0.88 7.57
CA LEU A 276 1.41 -0.06 8.57
C LEU A 276 2.13 -1.42 8.53
N ILE A 277 2.42 -1.95 7.35
CA ILE A 277 3.17 -3.20 7.21
C ILE A 277 4.54 -3.10 7.90
N SER A 278 5.23 -1.96 7.78
CA SER A 278 6.51 -1.74 8.47
C SER A 278 6.38 -1.68 10.00
N GLN A 279 5.22 -1.26 10.52
CA GLN A 279 4.93 -1.24 11.96
C GLN A 279 4.50 -2.61 12.50
N PHE A 280 3.89 -3.44 11.65
CA PHE A 280 3.40 -4.78 11.99
C PHE A 280 4.02 -5.88 11.10
N PRO A 281 5.33 -6.08 11.12
CA PRO A 281 6.05 -6.93 10.15
C PRO A 281 5.65 -8.41 10.19
N HIS A 282 5.03 -8.86 11.29
CA HIS A 282 4.62 -10.26 11.47
C HIS A 282 3.14 -10.52 11.10
N LYS A 283 2.40 -9.48 10.70
CA LYS A 283 0.98 -9.61 10.34
C LYS A 283 0.78 -9.40 8.84
N LYS A 284 0.00 -10.28 8.21
CA LYS A 284 -0.40 -10.11 6.81
C LYS A 284 -1.53 -9.06 6.72
N PRO A 285 -1.40 -8.04 5.87
CA PRO A 285 -2.45 -7.04 5.71
C PRO A 285 -3.63 -7.61 4.92
N ILE A 286 -4.83 -7.16 5.28
CA ILE A 286 -6.05 -7.33 4.48
C ILE A 286 -6.79 -5.99 4.44
N LEU A 287 -7.11 -5.53 3.22
CA LEU A 287 -7.71 -4.23 3.00
C LEU A 287 -9.22 -4.35 2.82
N PHE A 288 -9.95 -3.48 3.50
CA PHE A 288 -11.39 -3.34 3.41
C PHE A 288 -11.72 -1.92 2.99
N ILE A 289 -12.42 -1.74 1.86
CA ILE A 289 -12.69 -0.42 1.26
C ILE A 289 -14.20 -0.21 1.16
N ASP A 290 -14.71 0.83 1.83
CA ASP A 290 -16.12 1.21 1.81
C ASP A 290 -16.26 2.66 1.33
N TYR A 291 -16.59 2.92 0.06
CA TYR A 291 -16.77 1.97 -1.06
C TYR A 291 -16.04 2.46 -2.31
N LEU A 292 -15.88 1.58 -3.28
CA LEU A 292 -15.00 1.70 -4.44
C LEU A 292 -15.18 3.00 -5.25
N THR A 293 -16.42 3.44 -5.46
CA THR A 293 -16.72 4.59 -6.34
C THR A 293 -16.37 5.94 -5.71
N LEU A 294 -16.00 5.98 -4.42
CA LEU A 294 -15.51 7.19 -3.74
C LEU A 294 -13.98 7.36 -3.80
N ILE A 295 -13.27 6.37 -4.36
CA ILE A 295 -11.84 6.49 -4.63
C ILE A 295 -11.64 7.52 -5.74
N ARG A 296 -10.71 8.45 -5.54
CA ARG A 296 -10.31 9.37 -6.61
C ARG A 296 -9.45 8.65 -7.64
N SER A 297 -9.85 8.74 -8.91
CA SER A 297 -8.97 8.38 -10.01
C SER A 297 -7.88 9.42 -10.17
N GLY A 298 -6.64 8.97 -10.47
CA GLY A 298 -5.53 9.85 -10.80
C GLY A 298 -5.68 10.55 -12.16
N GLN A 299 -6.62 10.08 -13.00
CA GLN A 299 -6.87 10.62 -14.34
C GLN A 299 -8.30 11.13 -14.49
N PHE A 300 -8.48 12.17 -15.29
CA PHE A 300 -9.78 12.71 -15.62
C PHE A 300 -10.40 11.95 -16.82
N TYR A 301 -11.47 11.22 -16.58
CA TYR A 301 -12.16 10.40 -17.59
C TYR A 301 -13.39 11.07 -18.20
N GLY A 302 -13.49 12.41 -18.18
CA GLY A 302 -14.60 13.14 -18.79
C GLY A 302 -15.99 12.77 -18.24
N GLY A 303 -16.07 12.30 -16.98
CA GLY A 303 -17.33 11.86 -16.36
C GLY A 303 -17.73 10.40 -16.67
N ASN A 304 -16.87 9.62 -17.35
CA ASN A 304 -17.13 8.21 -17.61
C ASN A 304 -16.79 7.36 -16.36
N SER A 305 -17.80 7.12 -15.53
CA SER A 305 -17.66 6.34 -14.28
C SER A 305 -17.24 4.89 -14.50
N HIS A 306 -17.59 4.30 -15.65
CA HIS A 306 -17.21 2.91 -15.96
C HIS A 306 -15.69 2.77 -16.17
N LEU A 307 -15.07 3.68 -16.92
CA LEU A 307 -13.61 3.70 -17.11
C LEU A 307 -12.88 3.94 -15.79
N GLN A 308 -13.38 4.87 -14.98
CA GLN A 308 -12.84 5.14 -13.65
C GLN A 308 -12.85 3.91 -12.75
N VAL A 309 -13.96 3.20 -12.65
CA VAL A 309 -14.10 1.97 -11.85
C VAL A 309 -13.19 0.87 -12.38
N THR A 310 -13.05 0.75 -13.70
CA THR A 310 -12.18 -0.23 -14.33
C THR A 310 -10.70 0.01 -13.96
N GLU A 311 -10.24 1.26 -14.03
CA GLU A 311 -8.87 1.63 -13.62
C GLU A 311 -8.63 1.37 -12.14
N ILE A 312 -9.54 1.82 -11.28
CA ILE A 312 -9.46 1.59 -9.84
C ILE A 312 -9.36 0.09 -9.53
N SER A 313 -10.20 -0.74 -10.16
CA SER A 313 -10.17 -2.20 -9.97
C SER A 313 -8.84 -2.83 -10.39
N LYS A 314 -8.28 -2.39 -11.53
CA LYS A 314 -6.95 -2.84 -11.98
C LYS A 314 -5.85 -2.42 -10.99
N SER A 315 -5.88 -1.17 -10.54
CA SER A 315 -4.90 -0.64 -9.59
C SER A 315 -4.97 -1.32 -8.22
N LEU A 316 -6.16 -1.68 -7.75
CA LEU A 316 -6.35 -2.47 -6.53
C LEU A 316 -5.78 -3.90 -6.66
N LYS A 317 -5.93 -4.52 -7.84
CA LYS A 317 -5.36 -5.86 -8.09
C LYS A 317 -3.83 -5.88 -8.03
N THR A 318 -3.18 -4.76 -8.37
CA THR A 318 -1.72 -4.60 -8.36
C THR A 318 -1.18 -4.02 -7.04
N MET A 319 -2.04 -3.69 -6.11
CA MET A 319 -1.69 -3.12 -4.80
C MET A 319 -1.15 -4.18 -3.85
#